data_d213409a75f9cb73a746e928b00854fc
#
_entry.id   d213409a75f9cb73a746e928b00854fc
#
_cell.length_a   1.000
_cell.length_b   1.000
_cell.length_c   1.000
_cell.angle_alpha   90.00
_cell.angle_beta   90.00
_cell.angle_gamma   90.00
#
_symmetry.space_group_name_H-M   'P 1'
#
loop_
_entity.id
_entity.type
_entity.pdbx_description
1 polymer ?
#
loop_
_entity_poly.entity_id
_entity_poly.type
_entity_poly.pdbx_seq_one_letter_code
_entity_poly.pdbx_strand_id
1 'polypeptide(L)'
;MGKLFGTDGIRGIVGEDLTHELAMKIGEAAAYVLGSKKDLVVLIGRDTRISGQMLASALSAGFMSQGAKVIDLGVVPTPAVSYLVKKYGASMGAMISASHNPSEYNGIKLFNNEGFKLPDATENEIEKYLL
;
A
#
# COMPACT_ATOMS: atom_id res chain seq x y z
N MET A 1 21.89 -6.42 0.37
CA MET A 1 20.59 -6.08 0.94
C MET A 1 19.45 -6.50 0.03
N GLY A 2 18.50 -7.23 0.56
CA GLY A 2 17.38 -7.71 -0.22
C GLY A 2 16.39 -6.60 -0.56
N LYS A 3 15.66 -6.79 -1.63
CA LYS A 3 14.54 -5.92 -1.99
C LYS A 3 13.34 -6.31 -1.14
N LEU A 4 12.63 -5.32 -0.63
CA LEU A 4 11.36 -5.55 0.06
C LEU A 4 10.24 -5.74 -0.96
N PHE A 5 10.24 -4.93 -2.01
CA PHE A 5 9.23 -5.06 -3.07
C PHE A 5 9.57 -6.21 -4.00
N GLY A 6 8.66 -7.18 -4.06
CA GLY A 6 8.70 -8.22 -5.08
C GLY A 6 7.77 -7.86 -6.23
N THR A 7 7.49 -8.84 -7.08
CA THR A 7 6.59 -8.68 -8.22
C THR A 7 5.19 -8.26 -7.78
N ASP A 8 4.75 -8.76 -6.62
CA ASP A 8 3.40 -8.52 -6.11
C ASP A 8 3.39 -7.63 -4.87
N GLY A 9 4.31 -6.68 -4.79
CA GLY A 9 4.40 -5.77 -3.67
C GLY A 9 5.25 -6.33 -2.53
N ILE A 10 5.00 -5.83 -1.32
CA ILE A 10 5.70 -6.30 -0.11
C ILE A 10 4.85 -7.36 0.55
N ARG A 11 5.36 -8.57 0.66
CA ARG A 11 4.66 -9.69 1.29
C ARG A 11 5.48 -10.29 2.41
N GLY A 12 4.80 -10.91 3.37
CA GLY A 12 5.48 -11.59 4.46
C GLY A 12 4.51 -12.15 5.47
N ILE A 13 5.09 -12.80 6.47
CA ILE A 13 4.33 -13.33 7.61
C ILE A 13 4.02 -12.16 8.53
N VAL A 14 2.74 -11.99 8.83
CA VAL A 14 2.28 -10.88 9.66
C VAL A 14 2.84 -11.00 11.06
N GLY A 15 3.41 -9.92 11.55
CA GLY A 15 4.03 -9.89 12.88
C GLY A 15 5.51 -10.25 12.88
N GLU A 16 6.02 -10.84 11.81
CA GLU A 16 7.44 -11.18 11.67
C GLU A 16 8.09 -10.33 10.60
N ASP A 17 7.67 -10.53 9.34
CA ASP A 17 8.22 -9.80 8.20
C ASP A 17 7.41 -8.55 7.90
N LEU A 18 6.09 -8.66 8.00
CA LEU A 18 5.17 -7.57 7.70
C LEU A 18 4.44 -7.17 8.97
N THR A 19 4.91 -6.10 9.58
CA THR A 19 4.39 -5.60 10.84
C THR A 19 3.57 -4.33 10.62
N HIS A 20 2.79 -3.94 11.63
CA HIS A 20 2.07 -2.67 11.56
C HIS A 20 3.05 -1.48 11.47
N GLU A 21 4.21 -1.60 12.12
CA GLU A 21 5.23 -0.55 12.05
C GLU A 21 5.78 -0.40 10.64
N LEU A 22 6.05 -1.52 9.96
CA LEU A 22 6.50 -1.49 8.57
C LEU A 22 5.40 -0.93 7.67
N ALA A 23 4.14 -1.33 7.90
CA ALA A 23 3.02 -0.82 7.09
C ALA A 23 2.90 0.69 7.22
N MET A 24 3.05 1.23 8.44
CA MET A 24 3.01 2.67 8.66
C MET A 24 4.15 3.37 7.93
N LYS A 25 5.35 2.80 8.01
CA LYS A 25 6.52 3.36 7.30
C LYS A 25 6.33 3.33 5.78
N ILE A 26 5.71 2.29 5.26
CA ILE A 26 5.41 2.20 3.83
C ILE A 26 4.50 3.35 3.43
N GLY A 27 3.46 3.64 4.22
CA GLY A 27 2.57 4.75 3.96
C GLY A 27 3.28 6.10 3.98
N GLU A 28 4.12 6.31 4.98
CA GLU A 28 4.93 7.53 5.08
C GLU A 28 5.84 7.69 3.87
N ALA A 29 6.57 6.63 3.54
CA ALA A 29 7.54 6.65 2.45
C ALA A 29 6.87 6.84 1.09
N ALA A 30 5.77 6.13 0.86
CA ALA A 30 5.04 6.23 -0.40
C ALA A 30 4.45 7.62 -0.59
N ALA A 31 3.89 8.19 0.46
CA ALA A 31 3.35 9.55 0.40
C ALA A 31 4.46 10.55 0.11
N TYR A 32 5.62 10.39 0.73
CA TYR A 32 6.74 11.28 0.51
C TYR A 32 7.26 11.20 -0.94
N VAL A 33 7.42 10.00 -1.45
CA VAL A 33 7.98 9.79 -2.80
C VAL A 33 7.00 10.23 -3.88
N LEU A 34 5.70 9.93 -3.70
CA LEU A 34 4.69 10.17 -4.73
C LEU A 34 3.89 11.43 -4.50
N GLY A 35 3.93 11.97 -3.29
CA GLY A 35 3.02 13.02 -2.86
C GLY A 35 3.64 14.39 -2.82
N SER A 36 4.45 14.75 -3.80
CA SER A 36 5.02 16.10 -3.86
C SER A 36 3.96 17.19 -4.04
N LYS A 37 2.70 16.80 -4.17
CA LYS A 37 1.60 17.72 -4.43
C LYS A 37 0.68 17.81 -3.24
N LYS A 38 0.00 18.96 -3.11
CA LYS A 38 -1.09 19.13 -2.15
C LYS A 38 -2.25 18.23 -2.56
N ASP A 39 -3.09 17.91 -1.60
CA ASP A 39 -4.33 17.14 -1.83
C ASP A 39 -4.08 15.72 -2.32
N LEU A 40 -3.05 15.08 -1.75
CA LEU A 40 -2.81 13.67 -2.02
C LEU A 40 -3.99 12.83 -1.53
N VAL A 41 -4.59 12.05 -2.42
CA VAL A 41 -5.71 11.16 -2.10
C VAL A 41 -5.29 9.73 -2.39
N VAL A 42 -5.49 8.85 -1.40
CA VAL A 42 -5.10 7.44 -1.49
C VAL A 42 -6.32 6.57 -1.25
N LEU A 43 -6.54 5.60 -2.13
CA LEU A 43 -7.59 4.59 -1.94
C LEU A 43 -6.95 3.31 -1.43
N ILE A 44 -7.51 2.72 -0.38
CA ILE A 44 -6.98 1.48 0.20
C ILE A 44 -8.07 0.43 0.23
N GLY A 45 -7.80 -0.72 -0.38
CA GLY A 45 -8.66 -1.89 -0.32
C GLY A 45 -7.93 -3.05 0.34
N ARG A 46 -8.70 -4.05 0.74
CA ARG A 46 -8.13 -5.26 1.33
C ARG A 46 -8.99 -6.48 1.01
N ASP A 47 -8.40 -7.66 1.15
CA ASP A 47 -9.16 -8.89 1.07
C ASP A 47 -9.68 -9.27 2.48
N THR A 48 -10.17 -10.50 2.62
CA THR A 48 -10.84 -10.91 3.86
C THR A 48 -9.90 -11.39 4.96
N ARG A 49 -8.59 -11.32 4.78
CA ARG A 49 -7.64 -11.78 5.80
C ARG A 49 -7.82 -10.99 7.08
N ILE A 50 -7.72 -11.68 8.22
CA ILE A 50 -7.97 -11.06 9.52
C ILE A 50 -6.99 -9.90 9.81
N SER A 51 -5.75 -10.01 9.32
CA SER A 51 -4.75 -8.97 9.52
C SER A 51 -4.95 -7.74 8.63
N GLY A 52 -5.88 -7.83 7.66
CA GLY A 52 -6.06 -6.75 6.69
C GLY A 52 -6.45 -5.43 7.31
N GLN A 53 -7.35 -5.44 8.27
CA GLN A 53 -7.81 -4.20 8.91
C GLN A 53 -6.68 -3.51 9.68
N MET A 54 -5.88 -4.29 10.41
CA MET A 54 -4.74 -3.74 11.15
C MET A 54 -3.73 -3.10 10.19
N LEU A 55 -3.39 -3.82 9.12
CA LEU A 55 -2.42 -3.31 8.16
C LEU A 55 -2.96 -2.10 7.40
N ALA A 56 -4.25 -2.11 7.06
CA ALA A 56 -4.89 -0.96 6.41
C ALA A 56 -4.87 0.26 7.32
N SER A 57 -5.14 0.07 8.61
CA SER A 57 -5.13 1.16 9.58
C SER A 57 -3.73 1.74 9.74
N ALA A 58 -2.72 0.90 9.85
CA ALA A 58 -1.34 1.34 9.99
C ALA A 58 -0.85 2.06 8.73
N LEU A 59 -1.14 1.49 7.57
CA LEU A 59 -0.79 2.10 6.29
C LEU A 59 -1.46 3.45 6.13
N SER A 60 -2.74 3.54 6.49
CA SER A 60 -3.50 4.80 6.45
C SER A 60 -2.88 5.85 7.35
N ALA A 61 -2.50 5.46 8.57
CA ALA A 61 -1.85 6.39 9.50
C ALA A 61 -0.57 6.96 8.90
N GLY A 62 0.22 6.10 8.23
CA GLY A 62 1.44 6.55 7.55
C GLY A 62 1.16 7.57 6.46
N PHE A 63 0.19 7.30 5.60
CA PHE A 63 -0.21 8.23 4.56
C PHE A 63 -0.72 9.54 5.17
N MET A 64 -1.58 9.45 6.17
CA MET A 64 -2.17 10.63 6.79
C MET A 64 -1.15 11.48 7.53
N SER A 65 -0.10 10.86 8.06
CA SER A 65 0.97 11.61 8.73
C SER A 65 1.69 12.55 7.77
N GLN A 66 1.61 12.28 6.48
CA GLN A 66 2.21 13.10 5.43
C GLN A 66 1.16 14.01 4.77
N GLY A 67 -0.03 14.12 5.36
CA GLY A 67 -1.06 15.02 4.87
C GLY A 67 -2.00 14.43 3.83
N ALA A 68 -1.91 13.15 3.55
CA ALA A 68 -2.79 12.51 2.58
C ALA A 68 -4.19 12.32 3.15
N LYS A 69 -5.18 12.37 2.26
CA LYS A 69 -6.53 11.94 2.56
C LYS A 69 -6.64 10.47 2.15
N VAL A 70 -7.07 9.64 3.07
CA VAL A 70 -7.22 8.21 2.80
C VAL A 70 -8.69 7.85 2.72
N ILE A 71 -9.06 7.12 1.68
CA ILE A 71 -10.40 6.60 1.51
C ILE A 71 -10.31 5.07 1.61
N ASP A 72 -10.91 4.53 2.66
CA ASP A 72 -10.92 3.10 2.89
C ASP A 72 -12.05 2.47 2.08
N LEU A 73 -11.69 1.63 1.12
CA LEU A 73 -12.67 0.95 0.27
C LEU A 73 -13.23 -0.31 0.94
N GLY A 74 -12.64 -0.73 2.07
CA GLY A 74 -13.03 -1.96 2.74
C GLY A 74 -12.57 -3.19 1.99
N VAL A 75 -13.37 -4.24 2.07
CA VAL A 75 -13.06 -5.52 1.42
C VAL A 75 -13.52 -5.44 -0.03
N VAL A 76 -12.55 -5.41 -0.94
CA VAL A 76 -12.80 -5.33 -2.39
C VAL A 76 -11.76 -6.18 -3.11
N PRO A 77 -12.05 -6.63 -4.34
CA PRO A 77 -11.03 -7.34 -5.12
C PRO A 77 -9.97 -6.37 -5.63
N THR A 78 -8.77 -6.89 -5.85
CA THR A 78 -7.63 -6.07 -6.31
C THR A 78 -7.94 -5.20 -7.52
N PRO A 79 -8.59 -5.72 -8.58
CA PRO A 79 -8.90 -4.87 -9.74
C PRO A 79 -9.79 -3.68 -9.42
N ALA A 80 -10.60 -3.76 -8.37
CA ALA A 80 -11.47 -2.65 -7.98
C ALA A 80 -10.64 -1.46 -7.52
N VAL A 81 -9.54 -1.68 -6.79
CA VAL A 81 -8.69 -0.59 -6.31
C VAL A 81 -8.08 0.15 -7.50
N SER A 82 -7.45 -0.58 -8.42
CA SER A 82 -6.80 0.07 -9.57
C SER A 82 -7.81 0.79 -10.45
N TYR A 83 -8.98 0.19 -10.65
CA TYR A 83 -10.06 0.81 -11.43
C TYR A 83 -10.54 2.13 -10.79
N LEU A 84 -10.78 2.10 -9.49
CA LEU A 84 -11.32 3.26 -8.78
C LEU A 84 -10.30 4.40 -8.67
N VAL A 85 -9.01 4.07 -8.51
CA VAL A 85 -7.95 5.07 -8.52
C VAL A 85 -8.02 5.90 -9.79
N LYS A 86 -8.07 5.24 -10.93
CA LYS A 86 -8.12 5.92 -12.21
C LYS A 86 -9.45 6.66 -12.40
N LYS A 87 -10.56 6.00 -12.06
CA LYS A 87 -11.90 6.58 -12.29
C LYS A 87 -12.11 7.86 -11.50
N TYR A 88 -11.68 7.90 -10.26
CA TYR A 88 -11.91 9.06 -9.38
C TYR A 88 -10.72 10.01 -9.32
N GLY A 89 -9.68 9.74 -10.08
CA GLY A 89 -8.53 10.63 -10.12
C GLY A 89 -7.74 10.67 -8.82
N ALA A 90 -7.71 9.56 -8.08
CA ALA A 90 -6.91 9.48 -6.87
C ALA A 90 -5.43 9.53 -7.20
N SER A 91 -4.63 9.96 -6.24
CA SER A 91 -3.18 10.09 -6.42
C SER A 91 -2.50 8.74 -6.50
N MET A 92 -3.01 7.78 -5.74
CA MET A 92 -2.47 6.42 -5.71
C MET A 92 -3.45 5.49 -5.01
N GLY A 93 -3.15 4.21 -5.06
CA GLY A 93 -3.93 3.20 -4.37
C GLY A 93 -3.05 2.15 -3.73
N ALA A 94 -3.63 1.41 -2.81
CA ALA A 94 -2.97 0.29 -2.16
C ALA A 94 -3.97 -0.85 -1.99
N MET A 95 -3.49 -2.07 -2.21
CA MET A 95 -4.28 -3.27 -1.95
C MET A 95 -3.55 -4.13 -0.94
N ILE A 96 -4.27 -4.53 0.09
CA ILE A 96 -3.72 -5.39 1.14
C ILE A 96 -4.22 -6.80 0.91
N SER A 97 -3.34 -7.65 0.41
CA SER A 97 -3.65 -9.04 0.07
C SER A 97 -2.37 -9.81 -0.17
N ALA A 98 -2.37 -11.08 0.15
CA ALA A 98 -1.31 -12.00 -0.21
C ALA A 98 -1.82 -13.06 -1.19
N SER A 99 -2.93 -12.80 -1.85
CA SER A 99 -3.47 -13.64 -2.91
C SER A 99 -3.74 -15.07 -2.41
N HIS A 100 -2.96 -16.05 -2.89
CA HIS A 100 -3.16 -17.47 -2.54
C HIS A 100 -2.26 -17.97 -1.42
N ASN A 101 -1.48 -17.08 -0.80
CA ASN A 101 -0.60 -17.49 0.29
C ASN A 101 -1.40 -17.92 1.53
N PRO A 102 -0.81 -18.74 2.42
CA PRO A 102 -1.48 -19.14 3.66
C PRO A 102 -1.96 -17.94 4.49
N SER A 103 -2.87 -18.19 5.41
CA SER A 103 -3.56 -17.13 6.15
C SER A 103 -2.64 -16.27 7.01
N GLU A 104 -1.49 -16.79 7.45
CA GLU A 104 -0.53 -16.03 8.24
C GLU A 104 0.22 -14.98 7.42
N TYR A 105 0.13 -15.04 6.09
CA TYR A 105 0.74 -14.07 5.20
C TYR A 105 -0.22 -12.93 4.90
N ASN A 106 0.35 -11.78 4.58
CA ASN A 106 -0.38 -10.70 3.94
C ASN A 106 0.60 -9.92 3.07
N GLY A 107 0.13 -8.87 2.43
CA GLY A 107 0.98 -8.09 1.55
C GLY A 107 0.39 -6.73 1.27
N ILE A 108 1.23 -5.83 0.80
CA ILE A 108 0.83 -4.47 0.42
C ILE A 108 1.32 -4.22 -1.00
N LYS A 109 0.41 -3.95 -1.91
CA LYS A 109 0.70 -3.65 -3.30
C LYS A 109 0.26 -2.20 -3.57
N LEU A 110 1.15 -1.42 -4.17
CA LEU A 110 0.88 -0.01 -4.44
C LEU A 110 0.64 0.21 -5.93
N PHE A 111 -0.28 1.13 -6.22
CA PHE A 111 -0.65 1.51 -7.58
C PHE A 111 -0.45 3.00 -7.77
N ASN A 112 -0.04 3.39 -8.98
CA ASN A 112 0.08 4.81 -9.33
C ASN A 112 -1.30 5.40 -9.65
N ASN A 113 -1.32 6.67 -10.03
CA ASN A 113 -2.56 7.40 -10.32
C ASN A 113 -3.30 6.89 -11.56
N GLU A 114 -2.68 6.02 -12.35
CA GLU A 114 -3.34 5.41 -13.50
C GLU A 114 -3.81 3.98 -13.20
N GLY A 115 -3.63 3.53 -11.96
CA GLY A 115 -4.07 2.21 -11.55
C GLY A 115 -3.08 1.09 -11.88
N PHE A 116 -1.85 1.44 -12.27
CA PHE A 116 -0.82 0.44 -12.56
C PHE A 116 0.11 0.25 -11.36
N LYS A 117 0.69 -0.95 -11.28
CA LYS A 117 1.75 -1.21 -10.30
C LYS A 117 2.85 -0.17 -10.45
N LEU A 118 3.42 0.26 -9.34
CA LEU A 118 4.51 1.24 -9.36
C LEU A 118 5.70 0.73 -10.17
N PRO A 119 6.36 1.62 -10.93
CA PRO A 119 7.61 1.25 -11.60
C PRO A 119 8.69 0.86 -10.58
N ASP A 120 9.60 0.00 -11.00
CA ASP A 120 10.70 -0.44 -10.13
C ASP A 120 11.49 0.73 -9.56
N ALA A 121 11.73 1.76 -10.37
CA ALA A 121 12.47 2.94 -9.90
C ALA A 121 11.75 3.62 -8.74
N THR A 122 10.43 3.73 -8.80
CA THR A 122 9.64 4.34 -7.73
C THR A 122 9.66 3.46 -6.49
N GLU A 123 9.54 2.14 -6.65
CA GLU A 123 9.63 1.22 -5.52
C GLU A 123 11.00 1.32 -4.84
N ASN A 124 12.06 1.45 -5.63
CA ASN A 124 13.40 1.61 -5.07
C ASN A 124 13.53 2.89 -4.25
N GLU A 125 12.91 3.98 -4.70
CA GLU A 125 12.91 5.23 -3.95
C GLU A 125 12.19 5.06 -2.61
N ILE A 126 11.07 4.35 -2.60
CA ILE A 126 10.33 4.06 -1.37
C ILE A 126 11.20 3.22 -0.43
N GLU A 127 11.86 2.19 -0.95
CA GLU A 127 12.70 1.32 -0.13
C GLU A 127 13.82 2.07 0.57
N LYS A 128 14.35 3.13 -0.04
CA LYS A 128 15.39 3.94 0.60
C LYS A 128 14.92 4.55 1.91
N TYR A 129 13.63 4.86 2.02
CA TYR A 129 13.06 5.38 3.26
C TYR A 129 12.82 4.30 4.30
N LEU A 130 12.67 3.06 3.86
CA LEU A 130 12.38 1.95 4.77
C LEU A 130 13.67 1.37 5.38
N LEU A 131 14.77 1.62 4.75
CA LEU A 131 16.07 1.13 5.15
C LEU A 131 16.93 2.26 5.70
#